data_19080da35c5a2f156d29fd5b574dffc1
#
_entry.id   19080da35c5a2f156d29fd5b574dffc1
#
_cell.length_a   1.000
_cell.length_b   1.000
_cell.length_c   1.000
_cell.angle_alpha   90.00
_cell.angle_beta   90.00
_cell.angle_gamma   90.00
#
_symmetry.space_group_name_H-M   'P 1'
#
loop_
_entity.id
_entity.type
_entity.pdbx_description
1 polymer ?
#
loop_
_entity_poly.entity_id
_entity_poly.type
_entity_poly.pdbx_seq_one_letter_code
_entity_poly.pdbx_strand_id
1 'polypeptide(L)'
;VKISYTQEAINDLERLRKFIESKNPFAARRISSELLDGIGNLHSFPKMGLPVARASDPEAIRDLFIGQYTVRYLLDEDHLVILRVWHGKEVEKDL
;
A
#
# COMPACT_ATOMS: atom_id res chain seq x y z
N VAL A 1 -1.26 -7.50 -14.51
CA VAL A 1 -1.22 -8.32 -13.29
C VAL A 1 -2.55 -8.26 -12.55
N LYS A 2 -2.85 -9.27 -11.77
CA LYS A 2 -4.00 -9.29 -10.88
C LYS A 2 -3.58 -8.76 -9.52
N ILE A 3 -4.37 -7.84 -8.97
CA ILE A 3 -4.10 -7.24 -7.66
C ILE A 3 -5.12 -7.77 -6.65
N SER A 4 -4.64 -8.29 -5.54
CA SER A 4 -5.46 -8.69 -4.42
C SER A 4 -4.91 -8.06 -3.13
N TYR A 5 -5.69 -8.16 -2.05
CA TYR A 5 -5.37 -7.54 -0.76
C TYR A 5 -5.41 -8.59 0.34
N THR A 6 -4.46 -8.53 1.26
CA THR A 6 -4.57 -9.30 2.50
C THR A 6 -5.64 -8.66 3.39
N GLN A 7 -6.15 -9.43 4.35
CA GLN A 7 -7.08 -8.88 5.34
C GLN A 7 -6.41 -7.77 6.14
N GLU A 8 -5.12 -7.90 6.45
CA GLU A 8 -4.34 -6.90 7.16
C GLU A 8 -4.29 -5.59 6.39
N ALA A 9 -4.11 -5.65 5.07
CA ALA A 9 -4.10 -4.46 4.23
C ALA A 9 -5.48 -3.78 4.21
N ILE A 10 -6.54 -4.57 4.12
CA ILE A 10 -7.91 -4.04 4.18
C ILE A 10 -8.15 -3.33 5.51
N ASN A 11 -7.73 -3.96 6.61
CA ASN A 11 -7.86 -3.38 7.95
C ASN A 11 -7.03 -2.09 8.07
N ASP A 12 -5.83 -2.06 7.49
CA ASP A 12 -4.99 -0.86 7.46
C ASP A 12 -5.71 0.29 6.75
N LEU A 13 -6.28 0.03 5.57
CA LEU A 13 -6.99 1.05 4.79
C LEU A 13 -8.21 1.58 5.53
N GLU A 14 -8.97 0.72 6.19
CA GLU A 14 -10.11 1.15 6.99
C GLU A 14 -9.68 1.99 8.18
N ARG A 15 -8.63 1.59 8.88
CA ARG A 15 -8.08 2.31 10.02
C ARG A 15 -7.62 3.71 9.61
N LEU A 16 -6.87 3.80 8.52
CA LEU A 16 -6.37 5.08 8.00
C LEU A 16 -7.53 5.98 7.59
N ARG A 17 -8.51 5.45 6.88
CA ARG A 17 -9.68 6.21 6.44
C ARG A 17 -10.46 6.77 7.63
N LYS A 18 -10.73 5.94 8.63
CA LYS A 18 -11.48 6.38 9.83
C LYS A 18 -10.72 7.46 10.60
N PHE A 19 -9.42 7.29 10.75
CA PHE A 19 -8.59 8.28 11.44
C PHE A 19 -8.62 9.63 10.73
N ILE A 20 -8.45 9.64 9.42
CA ILE A 20 -8.43 10.89 8.64
C ILE A 20 -9.83 11.50 8.60
N GLU A 21 -10.87 10.68 8.42
CA GLU A 21 -12.25 11.14 8.33
C GLU A 21 -12.71 11.82 9.61
N SER A 22 -12.27 11.35 10.78
CA SER A 22 -12.59 11.97 12.05
C SER A 22 -12.05 13.38 12.18
N LYS A 23 -10.98 13.71 11.42
CA LYS A 23 -10.34 15.02 11.45
C LYS A 23 -10.76 15.88 10.27
N ASN A 24 -10.85 15.30 9.09
CA ASN A 24 -11.18 16.02 7.85
C ASN A 24 -11.77 15.07 6.81
N PRO A 25 -13.11 15.04 6.64
CA PRO A 25 -13.75 14.15 5.68
C PRO A 25 -13.33 14.37 4.22
N PHE A 26 -13.03 15.61 3.84
CA PHE A 26 -12.59 15.91 2.47
C PHE A 26 -11.20 15.35 2.22
N ALA A 27 -10.30 15.50 3.18
CA ALA A 27 -8.96 14.92 3.09
C ALA A 27 -9.02 13.40 3.02
N ALA A 28 -9.91 12.77 3.77
CA ALA A 28 -10.09 11.31 3.74
C ALA A 28 -10.45 10.83 2.34
N ARG A 29 -11.38 11.49 1.67
CA ARG A 29 -11.78 11.14 0.30
C ARG A 29 -10.64 11.33 -0.69
N ARG A 30 -9.92 12.46 -0.59
CA ARG A 30 -8.80 12.75 -1.46
C ARG A 30 -7.69 11.70 -1.31
N ILE A 31 -7.31 11.39 -0.08
CA ILE A 31 -6.25 10.42 0.20
C ILE A 31 -6.66 9.01 -0.26
N SER A 32 -7.91 8.61 -0.02
CA SER A 32 -8.40 7.33 -0.51
C SER A 32 -8.30 7.23 -2.02
N SER A 33 -8.67 8.29 -2.73
CA SER A 33 -8.59 8.35 -4.18
C SER A 33 -7.13 8.26 -4.66
N GLU A 34 -6.22 9.00 -4.01
CA GLU A 34 -4.79 8.97 -4.35
C GLU A 34 -4.18 7.59 -4.12
N LEU A 35 -4.54 6.92 -3.02
CA LEU A 35 -4.07 5.57 -2.74
C LEU A 35 -4.57 4.57 -3.77
N LEU A 36 -5.85 4.62 -4.12
CA LEU A 36 -6.43 3.71 -5.11
C LEU A 36 -5.82 3.94 -6.50
N ASP A 37 -5.62 5.20 -6.88
CA ASP A 37 -4.99 5.54 -8.16
C ASP A 37 -3.54 5.04 -8.20
N GLY A 38 -2.79 5.26 -7.12
CA GLY A 38 -1.39 4.80 -7.03
C GLY A 38 -1.28 3.29 -7.10
N ILE A 39 -2.14 2.58 -6.36
CA ILE A 39 -2.18 1.11 -6.41
C ILE A 39 -2.59 0.65 -7.80
N GLY A 40 -3.57 1.32 -8.42
CA GLY A 40 -4.03 0.99 -9.77
C GLY A 40 -2.92 1.06 -10.81
N ASN A 41 -1.95 1.96 -10.65
CA ASN A 41 -0.81 2.05 -11.56
C ASN A 41 0.06 0.79 -11.55
N LEU A 42 -0.02 -0.02 -10.50
CA LEU A 42 0.72 -1.28 -10.43
C LEU A 42 0.22 -2.32 -11.43
N HIS A 43 -0.98 -2.16 -11.98
CA HIS A 43 -1.45 -3.03 -13.08
C HIS A 43 -0.52 -2.93 -14.30
N SER A 44 -0.09 -1.71 -14.61
CA SER A 44 0.77 -1.45 -15.78
C SER A 44 2.25 -1.48 -15.41
N PHE A 45 2.60 -1.10 -14.17
CA PHE A 45 3.99 -0.97 -13.72
C PHE A 45 4.18 -1.72 -12.39
N PRO A 46 4.12 -3.06 -12.40
CA PRO A 46 4.16 -3.83 -11.15
C PRO A 46 5.48 -3.71 -10.37
N LYS A 47 6.57 -3.33 -11.04
CA LYS A 47 7.87 -3.16 -10.39
C LYS A 47 8.17 -1.71 -10.04
N MET A 48 7.14 -0.85 -10.02
CA MET A 48 7.31 0.57 -9.72
C MET A 48 7.78 0.82 -8.28
N GLY A 49 7.38 -0.03 -7.33
CA GLY A 49 7.84 0.06 -5.95
C GLY A 49 9.31 -0.33 -5.81
N LEU A 50 9.93 0.13 -4.73
CA LEU A 50 11.34 -0.15 -4.45
C LEU A 50 11.48 -1.48 -3.70
N PRO A 51 12.51 -2.27 -4.01
CA PRO A 51 12.78 -3.51 -3.28
C PRO A 51 12.98 -3.26 -1.79
N VAL A 52 12.45 -4.15 -0.96
CA VAL A 52 12.59 -4.05 0.49
C VAL A 52 13.81 -4.88 0.90
N ALA A 53 14.91 -4.20 1.24
CA ALA A 53 16.20 -4.83 1.50
C ALA A 53 16.18 -5.84 2.65
N ARG A 54 15.28 -5.64 3.65
CA ARG A 54 15.16 -6.53 4.80
C ARG A 54 14.27 -7.75 4.57
N ALA A 55 13.54 -7.77 3.46
CA ALA A 55 12.71 -8.93 3.15
C ALA A 55 13.57 -10.13 2.79
N SER A 56 13.05 -11.33 3.03
CA SER A 56 13.75 -12.56 2.65
C SER A 56 13.94 -12.65 1.14
N ASP A 57 13.04 -12.05 0.36
CA ASP A 57 13.18 -11.89 -1.09
C ASP A 57 12.90 -10.43 -1.44
N PRO A 58 13.94 -9.57 -1.44
CA PRO A 58 13.76 -8.12 -1.69
C PRO A 58 13.19 -7.79 -3.06
N GLU A 59 13.42 -8.64 -4.06
CA GLU A 59 12.88 -8.40 -5.40
C GLU A 59 11.38 -8.68 -5.47
N ALA A 60 10.89 -9.60 -4.65
CA ALA A 60 9.48 -9.95 -4.61
C ALA A 60 8.67 -8.98 -3.73
N ILE A 61 9.27 -8.51 -2.64
CA ILE A 61 8.62 -7.58 -1.70
C ILE A 61 9.05 -6.16 -2.03
N ARG A 62 8.08 -5.29 -2.29
CA ARG A 62 8.35 -3.91 -2.69
C ARG A 62 7.49 -2.93 -1.91
N ASP A 63 8.01 -1.71 -1.76
CA ASP A 63 7.29 -0.59 -1.15
C ASP A 63 7.03 0.47 -2.21
N LEU A 64 5.75 0.83 -2.36
CA LEU A 64 5.31 1.94 -3.19
C LEU A 64 4.97 3.10 -2.27
N PHE A 65 5.56 4.27 -2.53
CA PHE A 65 5.31 5.48 -1.77
C PHE A 65 4.29 6.35 -2.50
N ILE A 66 3.17 6.63 -1.83
CA ILE A 66 2.10 7.46 -2.36
C ILE A 66 1.87 8.59 -1.36
N GLY A 67 2.38 9.78 -1.67
CA GLY A 67 2.40 10.88 -0.70
C GLY A 67 3.19 10.45 0.53
N GLN A 68 2.56 10.51 1.69
CA GLN A 68 3.18 10.11 2.96
C GLN A 68 2.82 8.68 3.38
N TYR A 69 2.23 7.91 2.47
CA TYR A 69 1.80 6.54 2.74
C TYR A 69 2.72 5.55 2.06
N THR A 70 2.94 4.42 2.72
CA THR A 70 3.69 3.30 2.15
C THR A 70 2.73 2.15 1.91
N VAL A 71 2.79 1.60 0.71
CA VAL A 71 2.03 0.41 0.31
C VAL A 71 3.04 -0.69 0.06
N ARG A 72 3.07 -1.69 0.93
CA ARG A 72 3.95 -2.85 0.78
C ARG A 72 3.22 -3.96 0.06
N TYR A 73 3.85 -4.50 -0.98
CA TYR A 73 3.23 -5.54 -1.79
C TYR A 73 4.20 -6.65 -2.15
N LEU A 74 3.64 -7.81 -2.44
CA LEU A 74 4.34 -8.98 -2.94
C LEU A 74 4.04 -9.11 -4.43
N LEU A 75 5.08 -9.22 -5.24
CA LEU A 75 4.94 -9.47 -6.67
C LEU A 75 5.41 -10.89 -6.98
N ASP A 76 4.51 -11.72 -7.49
CA ASP A 76 4.78 -13.10 -7.86
C ASP A 76 4.18 -13.37 -9.25
N GLU A 77 5.04 -13.40 -10.25
CA GLU A 77 4.67 -13.59 -11.66
C GLU A 77 3.57 -12.60 -12.08
N ASP A 78 2.35 -13.08 -12.33
CA ASP A 78 1.22 -12.27 -12.77
C ASP A 78 0.30 -11.85 -11.63
N HIS A 79 0.71 -12.10 -10.39
CA HIS A 79 -0.11 -11.82 -9.21
C HIS A 79 0.61 -10.82 -8.30
N LEU A 80 -0.14 -9.82 -7.86
CA LEU A 80 0.36 -8.81 -6.95
C LEU A 80 -0.56 -8.74 -5.74
N VAL A 81 0.01 -8.88 -4.55
CA VAL A 81 -0.76 -8.90 -3.30
C VAL A 81 -0.34 -7.69 -2.46
N ILE A 82 -1.30 -6.83 -2.14
CA ILE A 82 -1.07 -5.72 -1.21
C ILE A 82 -1.04 -6.32 0.20
N LEU A 83 0.10 -6.21 0.86
CA LEU A 83 0.34 -6.84 2.16
C LEU A 83 -0.03 -5.94 3.32
N ARG A 84 0.46 -4.71 3.31
CA ARG A 84 0.26 -3.73 4.38
C ARG A 84 0.26 -2.31 3.82
N VAL A 85 -0.44 -1.40 4.53
CA VAL A 85 -0.45 0.03 4.21
C VAL A 85 -0.31 0.82 5.52
N TRP A 86 0.57 1.83 5.54
CA TRP A 86 0.71 2.69 6.72
C TRP A 86 1.14 4.10 6.32
N HIS A 87 0.92 5.04 7.26
CA HIS A 87 1.42 6.41 7.14
C HIS A 87 2.88 6.46 7.60
N GLY A 88 3.68 7.33 7.00
CA GLY A 88 5.11 7.44 7.31
C GLY A 88 5.44 7.79 8.77
N LYS A 89 4.47 8.30 9.53
CA LYS A 89 4.65 8.58 10.96
C LYS A 89 4.32 7.38 11.85
N GLU A 90 3.79 6.31 11.29
CA GLU A 90 3.54 5.08 12.03
C GLU A 90 4.79 4.22 12.05
N VAL A 91 4.82 3.25 12.97
CA VAL A 91 5.88 2.24 12.98
C VAL A 91 5.70 1.34 11.76
N GLU A 92 6.80 1.03 11.08
CA GLU A 92 6.78 0.11 9.94
C GLU A 92 6.17 -1.22 10.35
N LYS A 93 5.28 -1.74 9.50
CA LYS A 93 4.57 -2.99 9.78
C LYS A 93 5.42 -4.19 9.40
N ASP A 94 5.54 -5.15 10.31
CA ASP A 94 6.22 -6.41 10.06
C ASP A 94 5.33 -7.34 9.22
N LEU A 95 5.97 -8.18 8.45
CA LEU A 95 5.29 -9.17 7.61
C LEU A 95 5.49 -10.59 8.11
#